data_c89e009f63884451b1a7b0fc4f15727d
#
_entry.id   c89e009f63884451b1a7b0fc4f15727d
#
_cell.length_a   1.000
_cell.length_b   1.000
_cell.length_c   1.000
_cell.angle_alpha   90.00
_cell.angle_beta   90.00
_cell.angle_gamma   90.00
#
_symmetry.space_group_name_H-M   'P 1'
#
loop_
_entity.id
_entity.type
_entity.pdbx_description
1 polymer ?
#
loop_
_entity_poly.entity_id
_entity_poly.type
_entity_poly.pdbx_seq_one_letter_code
_entity_poly.pdbx_strand_id
1 'polypeptide(L)'
;MRLVIIYGIQKQNNKSLPPRTKFLRKLMTKKSIFKAKRVANENVSAWLDDHAIVVENGSITAVEPASGITGANESYEVFDLGNQSILPGLIDAHSHMHCSATPEAQTLALTENVQQLTIRATNNMRKAVLAGVTTIRDLGSRNEVAFPVREMINNGHVPGPRLLLAGTPITITAGHCWFFGTEADTEDQVRQAVRTQVKLGANVIKMMATGGMFTPTANPRKPQYSVNALKAAVEEAHRVNIPIVTHTLSAQGVKNVVEAGVDHLIHSRWYHSDPTQGLDYDPLTCLLYTSPSPRD
;
A
#
# COMPACT_ATOMS: atom_id res chain seq x y z
N MET A 1 -8.97 12.32 -23.76
CA MET A 1 -8.71 13.15 -22.57
C MET A 1 -7.50 12.56 -21.86
N ARG A 2 -6.39 13.27 -21.75
CA ARG A 2 -5.22 12.78 -21.01
C ARG A 2 -5.33 13.27 -19.55
N LEU A 3 -5.11 12.35 -18.62
CA LEU A 3 -5.09 12.63 -17.20
C LEU A 3 -3.66 13.02 -16.81
N VAL A 4 -3.51 14.10 -16.07
CA VAL A 4 -2.23 14.50 -15.48
C VAL A 4 -2.33 14.32 -13.98
N ILE A 5 -1.37 13.64 -13.40
CA ILE A 5 -1.32 13.36 -11.98
C ILE A 5 -0.11 14.08 -11.40
N ILE A 6 -0.35 14.93 -10.41
CA ILE A 6 0.70 15.66 -9.73
C ILE A 6 1.18 14.83 -8.54
N TYR A 7 2.46 14.52 -8.55
CA TYR A 7 3.13 13.82 -7.46
C TYR A 7 3.25 14.72 -6.24
N GLY A 8 2.63 14.35 -5.14
CA GLY A 8 2.94 14.94 -3.83
C GLY A 8 4.31 14.44 -3.35
N ILE A 9 5.34 15.27 -3.44
CA ILE A 9 6.68 14.97 -2.92
C ILE A 9 6.70 15.37 -1.45
N GLN A 10 6.64 14.39 -0.53
CA GLN A 10 6.82 14.67 0.90
C GLN A 10 8.30 14.88 1.24
N LYS A 11 8.58 15.90 2.06
CA LYS A 11 9.89 16.08 2.71
C LYS A 11 10.19 14.87 3.60
N GLN A 12 11.19 14.09 3.24
CA GLN A 12 11.84 13.19 4.19
C GLN A 12 13.03 13.89 4.83
N ASN A 13 13.22 13.65 6.15
CA ASN A 13 14.26 14.26 6.97
C ASN A 13 15.67 14.06 6.39
N ASN A 14 16.38 15.17 6.28
CA ASN A 14 17.73 15.32 5.75
C ASN A 14 18.78 14.42 6.43
N LYS A 15 19.30 13.44 5.69
CA LYS A 15 20.70 13.03 5.82
C LYS A 15 21.28 12.88 4.41
N SER A 16 22.44 13.47 4.18
CA SER A 16 23.25 13.63 2.96
C SER A 16 22.88 12.74 1.76
N LEU A 17 22.36 13.34 0.70
CA LEU A 17 21.98 12.70 -0.56
C LEU A 17 23.10 12.82 -1.61
N PRO A 18 23.33 11.80 -2.46
CA PRO A 18 24.38 11.82 -3.49
C PRO A 18 24.11 12.83 -4.65
N PRO A 19 25.11 13.20 -5.47
CA PRO A 19 25.07 14.34 -6.40
C PRO A 19 24.00 14.34 -7.51
N ARG A 20 23.46 13.20 -7.92
CA ARG A 20 22.36 13.10 -8.92
C ARG A 20 21.01 13.58 -8.38
N THR A 21 20.85 13.69 -7.09
CA THR A 21 19.71 14.32 -6.42
C THR A 21 19.64 15.83 -6.61
N LYS A 22 20.66 16.48 -7.20
CA LYS A 22 20.60 17.91 -7.53
C LYS A 22 19.48 18.25 -8.51
N PHE A 23 19.17 17.36 -9.48
CA PHE A 23 18.09 17.60 -10.44
C PHE A 23 16.71 17.48 -9.77
N LEU A 24 16.47 16.43 -8.98
CA LEU A 24 15.24 16.28 -8.20
C LEU A 24 15.13 17.35 -7.09
N ARG A 25 16.26 17.70 -6.44
CA ARG A 25 16.31 18.82 -5.50
C ARG A 25 15.96 20.17 -6.18
N LYS A 26 16.41 20.37 -7.41
CA LYS A 26 16.10 21.58 -8.19
C LYS A 26 14.61 21.67 -8.53
N LEU A 27 13.95 20.52 -8.82
CA LEU A 27 12.49 20.43 -8.97
C LEU A 27 11.75 20.61 -7.64
N MET A 28 12.33 20.13 -6.52
CA MET A 28 11.72 20.22 -5.18
C MET A 28 11.85 21.62 -4.54
N THR A 29 12.80 22.44 -4.98
CA THR A 29 12.96 23.82 -4.52
C THR A 29 12.36 24.86 -5.45
N LYS A 30 11.94 24.45 -6.65
CA LYS A 30 11.25 25.33 -7.59
C LYS A 30 9.78 25.46 -7.20
N LYS A 31 9.29 26.66 -7.28
CA LYS A 31 7.88 26.97 -7.28
C LYS A 31 7.32 26.60 -8.65
N SER A 32 6.24 25.84 -8.69
CA SER A 32 5.63 25.37 -9.93
C SER A 32 4.14 25.68 -9.94
N ILE A 33 3.64 26.07 -11.09
CA ILE A 33 2.21 26.31 -11.33
C ILE A 33 1.75 25.38 -12.43
N PHE A 34 0.73 24.58 -12.15
CA PHE A 34 0.11 23.68 -13.11
C PHE A 34 -1.29 24.20 -13.46
N LYS A 35 -1.46 24.72 -14.68
CA LYS A 35 -2.73 25.19 -15.21
C LYS A 35 -3.42 24.09 -16.00
N ALA A 36 -4.72 23.91 -15.81
CA ALA A 36 -5.48 22.92 -16.55
C ALA A 36 -6.93 23.35 -16.75
N LYS A 37 -7.58 22.80 -17.77
CA LYS A 37 -9.01 23.00 -18.02
C LYS A 37 -9.87 22.61 -16.82
N ARG A 38 -9.48 21.56 -16.10
CA ARG A 38 -10.20 21.09 -14.91
C ARG A 38 -9.24 20.59 -13.84
N VAL A 39 -9.52 20.97 -12.62
CA VAL A 39 -8.84 20.45 -11.42
C VAL A 39 -9.88 19.83 -10.51
N ALA A 40 -9.66 18.64 -9.99
CA ALA A 40 -10.53 18.10 -8.97
C ALA A 40 -10.42 18.91 -7.68
N ASN A 41 -11.56 19.16 -7.02
CA ASN A 41 -11.55 19.77 -5.69
C ASN A 41 -10.93 18.82 -4.65
N GLU A 42 -10.73 19.30 -3.42
CA GLU A 42 -10.02 18.57 -2.36
C GLU A 42 -10.59 17.18 -2.01
N ASN A 43 -11.91 17.03 -2.08
CA ASN A 43 -12.62 15.77 -1.79
C ASN A 43 -13.00 14.99 -3.06
N VAL A 44 -12.52 15.42 -4.23
CA VAL A 44 -12.77 14.78 -5.54
C VAL A 44 -14.26 14.65 -5.89
N SER A 45 -15.12 15.48 -5.32
CA SER A 45 -16.57 15.47 -5.55
C SER A 45 -17.02 16.37 -6.69
N ALA A 46 -16.18 17.32 -7.11
CA ALA A 46 -16.49 18.29 -8.16
C ALA A 46 -15.25 18.69 -8.97
N TRP A 47 -15.49 19.27 -10.14
CA TRP A 47 -14.47 19.86 -10.98
C TRP A 47 -14.46 21.38 -10.80
N LEU A 48 -13.26 21.94 -10.71
CA LEU A 48 -12.98 23.36 -10.77
C LEU A 48 -12.49 23.65 -12.18
N ASP A 49 -13.28 24.41 -12.97
CA ASP A 49 -12.92 24.75 -14.34
C ASP A 49 -11.89 25.89 -14.38
N ASP A 50 -10.96 25.82 -15.33
CA ASP A 50 -9.90 26.79 -15.56
C ASP A 50 -9.14 27.21 -14.29
N HIS A 51 -8.75 26.18 -13.49
CA HIS A 51 -7.98 26.38 -12.27
C HIS A 51 -6.51 25.98 -12.44
N ALA A 52 -5.70 26.45 -11.51
CA ALA A 52 -4.31 26.09 -11.39
C ALA A 52 -3.97 25.62 -9.99
N ILE A 53 -2.98 24.74 -9.91
CA ILE A 53 -2.38 24.26 -8.67
C ILE A 53 -1.01 24.89 -8.52
N VAL A 54 -0.78 25.54 -7.39
CA VAL A 54 0.52 26.10 -7.00
C VAL A 54 1.22 25.11 -6.09
N VAL A 55 2.45 24.77 -6.46
CA VAL A 55 3.29 23.83 -5.70
C VAL A 55 4.57 24.55 -5.27
N GLU A 56 4.85 24.55 -3.98
CA GLU A 56 6.08 25.08 -3.40
C GLU A 56 6.71 24.03 -2.50
N ASN A 57 8.00 23.80 -2.69
CA ASN A 57 8.76 22.84 -1.89
C ASN A 57 8.13 21.42 -1.85
N GLY A 58 7.51 20.99 -2.96
CA GLY A 58 6.85 19.69 -3.08
C GLY A 58 5.49 19.58 -2.37
N SER A 59 4.90 20.70 -1.94
CA SER A 59 3.57 20.76 -1.33
C SER A 59 2.66 21.66 -2.14
N ILE A 60 1.39 21.29 -2.28
CA ILE A 60 0.36 22.14 -2.84
C ILE A 60 0.10 23.27 -1.82
N THR A 61 0.27 24.52 -2.25
CA THR A 61 0.07 25.71 -1.40
C THR A 61 -1.20 26.47 -1.76
N ALA A 62 -1.69 26.32 -3.01
CA ALA A 62 -2.96 26.91 -3.43
C ALA A 62 -3.58 26.11 -4.59
N VAL A 63 -4.90 26.16 -4.67
CA VAL A 63 -5.72 25.78 -5.83
C VAL A 63 -6.67 26.93 -6.10
N GLU A 64 -6.48 27.66 -7.19
CA GLU A 64 -7.20 28.89 -7.45
C GLU A 64 -7.48 29.09 -8.95
N PRO A 65 -8.43 29.99 -9.33
CA PRO A 65 -8.68 30.30 -10.74
C PRO A 65 -7.39 30.70 -11.46
N ALA A 66 -7.15 30.14 -12.63
CA ALA A 66 -5.93 30.38 -13.40
C ALA A 66 -5.75 31.87 -13.80
N SER A 67 -6.86 32.62 -13.89
CA SER A 67 -6.87 34.07 -14.13
C SER A 67 -6.38 34.90 -12.93
N GLY A 68 -6.51 34.37 -11.71
CA GLY A 68 -6.05 35.03 -10.47
C GLY A 68 -4.53 34.95 -10.27
N ILE A 69 -3.86 34.05 -10.99
CA ILE A 69 -2.41 33.89 -10.89
C ILE A 69 -1.70 34.95 -11.74
N THR A 70 -1.69 36.16 -11.25
CA THR A 70 -1.06 37.34 -11.92
C THR A 70 0.42 37.50 -11.62
N GLY A 71 1.00 36.61 -10.82
CA GLY A 71 2.37 36.74 -10.33
C GLY A 71 3.29 35.56 -10.73
N ALA A 72 3.22 35.07 -11.97
CA ALA A 72 4.31 34.29 -12.53
C ALA A 72 5.52 35.23 -12.75
N ASN A 73 6.11 35.71 -11.61
CA ASN A 73 7.39 36.38 -11.65
C ASN A 73 8.43 35.27 -11.98
N GLU A 74 9.63 35.65 -12.35
CA GLU A 74 10.74 34.76 -12.82
C GLU A 74 11.07 33.59 -11.88
N SER A 75 10.39 33.47 -10.71
CA SER A 75 10.61 32.44 -9.70
C SER A 75 9.77 31.18 -9.86
N TYR A 76 8.69 31.19 -10.69
CA TYR A 76 7.81 30.02 -10.90
C TYR A 76 8.02 29.39 -12.28
N GLU A 77 8.05 28.05 -12.31
CA GLU A 77 7.96 27.30 -13.55
C GLU A 77 6.48 27.01 -13.85
N VAL A 78 5.96 27.49 -14.98
CA VAL A 78 4.55 27.33 -15.36
C VAL A 78 4.40 26.18 -16.34
N PHE A 79 3.54 25.24 -16.01
CA PHE A 79 3.13 24.12 -16.85
C PHE A 79 1.68 24.34 -17.28
N ASP A 80 1.47 24.72 -18.53
CA ASP A 80 0.14 24.78 -19.11
C ASP A 80 -0.23 23.42 -19.72
N LEU A 81 -1.19 22.76 -19.10
CA LEU A 81 -1.66 21.42 -19.49
C LEU A 81 -2.84 21.49 -20.47
N GLY A 82 -3.27 22.71 -20.85
CA GLY A 82 -4.34 22.94 -21.82
C GLY A 82 -5.64 22.22 -21.43
N ASN A 83 -6.20 21.46 -22.37
CA ASN A 83 -7.48 20.77 -22.20
C ASN A 83 -7.40 19.46 -21.39
N GLN A 84 -6.49 19.39 -20.43
CA GLN A 84 -6.33 18.22 -19.55
C GLN A 84 -7.06 18.43 -18.21
N SER A 85 -7.16 17.35 -17.44
CA SER A 85 -7.71 17.38 -16.09
C SER A 85 -6.67 16.91 -15.09
N ILE A 86 -6.60 17.58 -13.94
CA ILE A 86 -5.71 17.21 -12.85
C ILE A 86 -6.53 16.53 -11.75
N LEU A 87 -6.03 15.40 -11.26
CA LEU A 87 -6.56 14.64 -10.13
C LEU A 87 -5.46 14.39 -9.11
N PRO A 88 -5.82 14.15 -7.83
CA PRO A 88 -4.92 13.51 -6.89
C PRO A 88 -4.43 12.16 -7.43
N GLY A 89 -3.20 11.78 -7.09
CA GLY A 89 -2.67 10.48 -7.46
C GLY A 89 -3.49 9.33 -6.90
N LEU A 90 -3.68 8.29 -7.70
CA LEU A 90 -4.40 7.08 -7.28
C LEU A 90 -3.62 6.34 -6.17
N ILE A 91 -4.36 5.68 -5.29
CA ILE A 91 -3.82 4.87 -4.20
C ILE A 91 -4.24 3.41 -4.42
N ASP A 92 -3.26 2.52 -4.49
CA ASP A 92 -3.51 1.07 -4.43
C ASP A 92 -3.24 0.59 -2.99
N ALA A 93 -4.31 0.22 -2.30
CA ALA A 93 -4.24 -0.18 -0.89
C ALA A 93 -3.92 -1.67 -0.67
N HIS A 94 -3.84 -2.49 -1.73
CA HIS A 94 -3.51 -3.90 -1.65
C HIS A 94 -2.78 -4.39 -2.89
N SER A 95 -1.47 -4.43 -2.83
CA SER A 95 -0.60 -4.89 -3.90
C SER A 95 0.42 -5.92 -3.41
N HIS A 96 1.03 -6.61 -4.37
CA HIS A 96 2.18 -7.51 -4.21
C HIS A 96 3.17 -7.16 -5.32
N MET A 97 4.12 -6.28 -5.04
CA MET A 97 4.94 -5.60 -6.07
C MET A 97 5.73 -6.54 -6.99
N HIS A 98 6.13 -7.71 -6.50
CA HIS A 98 6.91 -8.66 -7.29
C HIS A 98 6.06 -9.70 -8.04
N CYS A 99 4.73 -9.71 -7.87
CA CYS A 99 3.84 -10.60 -8.62
C CYS A 99 3.69 -10.14 -10.08
N SER A 100 3.54 -11.10 -10.99
CA SER A 100 3.45 -10.82 -12.43
C SER A 100 2.08 -10.32 -12.88
N ALA A 101 1.03 -10.49 -12.06
CA ALA A 101 -0.37 -10.27 -12.42
C ALA A 101 -0.82 -11.09 -13.66
N THR A 102 -0.21 -12.27 -13.86
CA THR A 102 -0.56 -13.25 -14.91
C THR A 102 -1.00 -14.57 -14.26
N PRO A 103 -1.56 -15.52 -15.03
CA PRO A 103 -1.89 -16.86 -14.51
C PRO A 103 -0.70 -17.58 -13.87
N GLU A 104 0.53 -17.30 -14.32
CA GLU A 104 1.76 -17.90 -13.84
C GLU A 104 2.32 -17.24 -12.56
N ALA A 105 1.62 -16.28 -11.97
CA ALA A 105 2.13 -15.48 -10.85
C ALA A 105 2.65 -16.33 -9.67
N GLN A 106 1.97 -17.43 -9.33
CA GLN A 106 2.40 -18.34 -8.28
C GLN A 106 3.68 -19.09 -8.67
N THR A 107 3.72 -19.64 -9.88
CA THR A 107 4.90 -20.37 -10.40
C THR A 107 6.13 -19.47 -10.41
N LEU A 108 5.98 -18.25 -10.92
CA LEU A 108 7.06 -17.27 -10.97
C LEU A 108 7.53 -16.86 -9.57
N ALA A 109 6.61 -16.67 -8.63
CA ALA A 109 6.96 -16.36 -7.25
C ALA A 109 7.73 -17.49 -6.55
N LEU A 110 7.51 -18.74 -6.96
CA LEU A 110 8.21 -19.94 -6.44
C LEU A 110 9.57 -20.18 -7.12
N THR A 111 9.68 -19.90 -8.42
CA THR A 111 10.83 -20.33 -9.24
C THR A 111 11.84 -19.23 -9.49
N GLU A 112 11.43 -17.96 -9.49
CA GLU A 112 12.33 -16.84 -9.71
C GLU A 112 13.20 -16.54 -8.48
N ASN A 113 14.46 -16.22 -8.74
CA ASN A 113 15.38 -15.78 -7.70
C ASN A 113 15.12 -14.32 -7.28
N VAL A 114 15.77 -13.89 -6.19
CA VAL A 114 15.59 -12.54 -5.63
C VAL A 114 15.91 -11.45 -6.65
N GLN A 115 16.91 -11.63 -7.52
CA GLN A 115 17.30 -10.65 -8.53
C GLN A 115 16.19 -10.47 -9.59
N GLN A 116 15.63 -11.58 -10.08
CA GLN A 116 14.53 -11.55 -11.05
C GLN A 116 13.29 -10.90 -10.45
N LEU A 117 12.92 -11.26 -9.22
CA LEU A 117 11.80 -10.67 -8.49
C LEU A 117 12.03 -9.17 -8.26
N THR A 118 13.26 -8.74 -7.95
CA THR A 118 13.60 -7.31 -7.75
C THR A 118 13.44 -6.51 -9.04
N ILE A 119 13.92 -7.05 -10.17
CA ILE A 119 13.77 -6.41 -11.49
C ILE A 119 12.28 -6.30 -11.85
N ARG A 120 11.50 -7.36 -11.63
CA ARG A 120 10.05 -7.36 -11.84
C ARG A 120 9.36 -6.32 -10.98
N ALA A 121 9.63 -6.30 -9.68
CA ALA A 121 9.07 -5.34 -8.74
C ALA A 121 9.37 -3.90 -9.15
N THR A 122 10.61 -3.61 -9.50
CA THR A 122 11.02 -2.28 -9.99
C THR A 122 10.26 -1.86 -11.23
N ASN A 123 10.11 -2.77 -12.21
CA ASN A 123 9.36 -2.49 -13.44
C ASN A 123 7.85 -2.31 -13.16
N ASN A 124 7.28 -3.10 -12.25
CA ASN A 124 5.88 -2.96 -11.86
C ASN A 124 5.62 -1.61 -11.17
N MET A 125 6.50 -1.18 -10.27
CA MET A 125 6.39 0.12 -9.61
C MET A 125 6.53 1.29 -10.59
N ARG A 126 7.43 1.16 -11.58
CA ARG A 126 7.53 2.14 -12.67
C ARG A 126 6.23 2.19 -13.50
N LYS A 127 5.66 1.04 -13.86
CA LYS A 127 4.38 0.98 -14.58
C LYS A 127 3.24 1.59 -13.77
N ALA A 128 3.16 1.29 -12.48
CA ALA A 128 2.14 1.82 -11.59
C ALA A 128 2.16 3.34 -11.55
N VAL A 129 3.32 3.95 -11.34
CA VAL A 129 3.42 5.41 -11.29
C VAL A 129 3.12 6.06 -12.63
N LEU A 130 3.51 5.45 -13.75
CA LEU A 130 3.18 5.95 -15.10
C LEU A 130 1.69 5.81 -15.43
N ALA A 131 0.99 4.88 -14.78
CA ALA A 131 -0.46 4.72 -14.88
C ALA A 131 -1.23 5.64 -13.90
N GLY A 132 -0.51 6.41 -13.06
CA GLY A 132 -1.10 7.36 -12.14
C GLY A 132 -1.29 6.87 -10.70
N VAL A 133 -0.84 5.67 -10.38
CA VAL A 133 -0.84 5.17 -9.00
C VAL A 133 0.40 5.74 -8.30
N THR A 134 0.17 6.71 -7.40
CA THR A 134 1.24 7.45 -6.73
C THR A 134 1.56 6.95 -5.33
N THR A 135 0.69 6.11 -4.76
CA THR A 135 0.90 5.46 -3.47
C THR A 135 0.46 4.01 -3.57
N ILE A 136 1.27 3.10 -3.06
CA ILE A 136 0.96 1.67 -2.99
C ILE A 136 1.20 1.18 -1.57
N ARG A 137 0.24 0.42 -1.04
CA ARG A 137 0.41 -0.40 0.14
C ARG A 137 0.69 -1.84 -0.31
N ASP A 138 1.96 -2.23 -0.28
CA ASP A 138 2.38 -3.60 -0.56
C ASP A 138 2.16 -4.48 0.67
N LEU A 139 1.28 -5.45 0.55
CA LEU A 139 0.84 -6.32 1.64
C LEU A 139 1.41 -7.73 1.55
N GLY A 140 2.54 -7.87 0.91
CA GLY A 140 3.28 -9.12 0.89
C GLY A 140 4.25 -9.21 -0.28
N SER A 141 5.51 -9.05 0.04
CA SER A 141 6.63 -9.27 -0.86
C SER A 141 7.81 -9.77 -0.05
N ARG A 142 8.74 -10.49 -0.67
CA ARG A 142 9.96 -10.92 0.04
C ARG A 142 10.71 -9.70 0.56
N ASN A 143 11.23 -9.76 1.78
CA ASN A 143 11.94 -8.65 2.43
C ASN A 143 13.12 -8.17 1.59
N GLU A 144 13.87 -9.10 0.98
CA GLU A 144 15.03 -8.84 0.14
C GLU A 144 14.66 -8.12 -1.17
N VAL A 145 13.38 -8.05 -1.50
CA VAL A 145 12.85 -7.34 -2.67
C VAL A 145 12.22 -6.01 -2.24
N ALA A 146 11.30 -6.05 -1.30
CA ALA A 146 10.43 -4.93 -0.98
C ALA A 146 11.20 -3.72 -0.41
N PHE A 147 12.01 -3.93 0.60
CA PHE A 147 12.72 -2.84 1.28
C PHE A 147 13.78 -2.19 0.39
N PRO A 148 14.64 -2.93 -0.35
CA PRO A 148 15.57 -2.32 -1.29
C PRO A 148 14.88 -1.55 -2.43
N VAL A 149 13.78 -2.06 -2.99
CA VAL A 149 13.03 -1.33 -4.04
C VAL A 149 12.47 -0.01 -3.50
N ARG A 150 11.90 0.01 -2.29
CA ARG A 150 11.45 1.24 -1.64
C ARG A 150 12.60 2.23 -1.45
N GLU A 151 13.76 1.75 -0.99
CA GLU A 151 14.93 2.60 -0.79
C GLU A 151 15.40 3.22 -2.10
N MET A 152 15.49 2.43 -3.17
CA MET A 152 15.90 2.91 -4.49
C MET A 152 14.92 3.93 -5.07
N ILE A 153 13.61 3.78 -4.83
CA ILE A 153 12.60 4.77 -5.22
C ILE A 153 12.76 6.04 -4.38
N ASN A 154 12.86 5.92 -3.05
CA ASN A 154 12.98 7.07 -2.15
C ASN A 154 14.24 7.89 -2.41
N ASN A 155 15.32 7.24 -2.82
CA ASN A 155 16.58 7.89 -3.19
C ASN A 155 16.58 8.43 -4.64
N GLY A 156 15.48 8.24 -5.40
CA GLY A 156 15.34 8.74 -6.76
C GLY A 156 16.20 8.00 -7.80
N HIS A 157 16.66 6.80 -7.49
CA HIS A 157 17.43 5.99 -8.44
C HIS A 157 16.54 5.34 -9.48
N VAL A 158 15.30 4.98 -9.11
CA VAL A 158 14.29 4.42 -10.01
C VAL A 158 12.95 5.11 -9.80
N PRO A 159 12.12 5.28 -10.85
CA PRO A 159 10.79 5.84 -10.70
C PRO A 159 9.84 4.82 -10.06
N GLY A 160 8.99 5.29 -9.16
CA GLY A 160 7.97 4.48 -8.51
C GLY A 160 7.07 5.31 -7.59
N PRO A 161 5.98 4.73 -7.08
CA PRO A 161 5.09 5.38 -6.13
C PRO A 161 5.70 5.44 -4.72
N ARG A 162 5.05 6.19 -3.83
CA ARG A 162 5.29 6.03 -2.39
C ARG A 162 4.89 4.62 -1.97
N LEU A 163 5.78 3.92 -1.26
CA LEU A 163 5.55 2.55 -0.82
C LEU A 163 5.34 2.49 0.70
N LEU A 164 4.19 1.95 1.10
CA LEU A 164 3.91 1.49 2.46
C LEU A 164 4.04 -0.04 2.45
N LEU A 165 5.00 -0.58 3.18
CA LEU A 165 5.38 -1.99 3.08
C LEU A 165 4.97 -2.78 4.31
N ALA A 166 4.45 -3.99 4.08
CA ALA A 166 4.35 -5.02 5.10
C ALA A 166 5.62 -5.89 5.19
N GLY A 167 6.40 -5.95 4.11
CA GLY A 167 7.44 -6.96 3.96
C GLY A 167 6.86 -8.34 3.72
N THR A 168 7.48 -9.40 4.25
CA THR A 168 6.93 -10.76 4.13
C THR A 168 5.70 -10.93 5.01
N PRO A 169 4.60 -11.48 4.47
CA PRO A 169 3.42 -11.79 5.27
C PRO A 169 3.69 -12.93 6.24
N ILE A 170 3.06 -12.89 7.40
CA ILE A 170 3.18 -13.94 8.43
C ILE A 170 2.10 -14.99 8.19
N THR A 171 2.49 -16.26 8.11
CA THR A 171 1.60 -17.40 7.89
C THR A 171 2.02 -18.59 8.75
N ILE A 172 1.19 -19.63 8.85
CA ILE A 172 1.57 -20.90 9.47
C ILE A 172 2.47 -21.70 8.52
N THR A 173 3.16 -22.71 9.05
CA THR A 173 3.92 -23.67 8.22
C THR A 173 3.03 -24.23 7.11
N ALA A 174 3.52 -24.14 5.85
CA ALA A 174 2.79 -24.49 4.63
C ALA A 174 1.43 -23.77 4.44
N GLY A 175 1.20 -22.67 5.14
CA GLY A 175 -0.01 -21.86 5.06
C GLY A 175 -0.11 -21.03 3.79
N HIS A 176 -1.14 -20.19 3.71
CA HIS A 176 -1.36 -19.35 2.54
C HIS A 176 -0.17 -18.44 2.27
N CYS A 177 0.33 -18.44 1.03
CA CYS A 177 1.50 -17.66 0.58
C CYS A 177 2.79 -17.91 1.40
N TRP A 178 2.96 -19.10 1.96
CA TRP A 178 4.16 -19.49 2.73
C TRP A 178 5.46 -19.17 2.00
N PHE A 179 5.47 -19.24 0.68
CA PHE A 179 6.62 -18.98 -0.18
C PHE A 179 7.03 -17.49 -0.29
N PHE A 180 6.19 -16.56 0.17
CA PHE A 180 6.59 -15.16 0.33
C PHE A 180 7.16 -14.89 1.70
N GLY A 181 6.65 -15.61 2.69
CA GLY A 181 6.50 -15.14 4.01
C GLY A 181 7.37 -15.75 5.06
N THR A 182 7.05 -15.34 6.25
CA THR A 182 7.59 -15.87 7.48
C THR A 182 6.61 -16.86 8.06
N GLU A 183 7.03 -18.12 8.19
CA GLU A 183 6.24 -19.15 8.86
C GLU A 183 6.38 -19.02 10.38
N ALA A 184 5.25 -18.96 11.07
CA ALA A 184 5.17 -18.78 12.52
C ALA A 184 3.92 -19.49 13.05
N ASP A 185 4.10 -20.57 13.80
CA ASP A 185 3.02 -21.45 14.26
C ASP A 185 2.60 -21.15 15.71
N THR A 186 3.51 -20.63 16.53
CA THR A 186 3.26 -20.33 17.94
C THR A 186 3.15 -18.82 18.19
N GLU A 187 2.54 -18.42 19.30
CA GLU A 187 2.42 -17.02 19.70
C GLU A 187 3.78 -16.32 19.79
N ASP A 188 4.79 -17.01 20.33
CA ASP A 188 6.15 -16.48 20.43
C ASP A 188 6.81 -16.28 19.07
N GLN A 189 6.62 -17.22 18.14
CA GLN A 189 7.09 -17.08 16.75
C GLN A 189 6.37 -15.95 16.03
N VAL A 190 5.06 -15.78 16.25
CA VAL A 190 4.28 -14.67 15.70
C VAL A 190 4.81 -13.34 16.23
N ARG A 191 5.06 -13.19 17.54
CA ARG A 191 5.66 -11.99 18.13
C ARG A 191 7.04 -11.70 17.53
N GLN A 192 7.88 -12.72 17.38
CA GLN A 192 9.20 -12.60 16.77
C GLN A 192 9.10 -12.16 15.30
N ALA A 193 8.17 -12.72 14.54
CA ALA A 193 7.93 -12.37 13.16
C ALA A 193 7.51 -10.89 13.02
N VAL A 194 6.57 -10.41 13.85
CA VAL A 194 6.17 -9.00 13.90
C VAL A 194 7.38 -8.11 14.18
N ARG A 195 8.18 -8.39 15.21
CA ARG A 195 9.38 -7.62 15.56
C ARG A 195 10.39 -7.58 14.41
N THR A 196 10.52 -8.68 13.66
CA THR A 196 11.39 -8.75 12.49
C THR A 196 10.94 -7.77 11.40
N GLN A 197 9.66 -7.72 11.06
CA GLN A 197 9.15 -6.77 10.07
C GLN A 197 9.29 -5.30 10.56
N VAL A 198 9.00 -5.05 11.84
CA VAL A 198 9.21 -3.74 12.47
C VAL A 198 10.68 -3.30 12.36
N LYS A 199 11.63 -4.19 12.67
CA LYS A 199 13.08 -3.91 12.58
C LYS A 199 13.49 -3.54 11.15
N LEU A 200 12.87 -4.13 10.13
CA LEU A 200 13.13 -3.84 8.71
C LEU A 200 12.43 -2.55 8.23
N GLY A 201 11.63 -1.91 9.07
CA GLY A 201 10.94 -0.66 8.76
C GLY A 201 9.61 -0.87 8.02
N ALA A 202 8.87 -1.92 8.35
CA ALA A 202 7.50 -2.11 7.87
C ALA A 202 6.59 -0.97 8.36
N ASN A 203 5.62 -0.61 7.52
CA ASN A 203 4.60 0.40 7.82
C ASN A 203 3.28 -0.23 8.29
N VAL A 204 3.15 -1.53 8.09
CA VAL A 204 1.98 -2.33 8.40
C VAL A 204 2.41 -3.77 8.59
N ILE A 205 1.75 -4.53 9.45
CA ILE A 205 1.96 -5.97 9.57
C ILE A 205 0.91 -6.71 8.75
N LYS A 206 1.31 -7.70 7.97
CA LYS A 206 0.38 -8.56 7.23
C LYS A 206 0.40 -9.97 7.78
N MET A 207 -0.80 -10.50 8.10
CA MET A 207 -0.99 -11.90 8.47
C MET A 207 -1.97 -12.59 7.52
N MET A 208 -1.76 -13.89 7.32
CA MET A 208 -2.67 -14.77 6.61
C MET A 208 -3.56 -15.50 7.63
N ALA A 209 -4.66 -14.83 8.04
CA ALA A 209 -5.55 -15.36 9.09
C ALA A 209 -6.32 -16.62 8.65
N THR A 210 -6.52 -16.79 7.36
CA THR A 210 -7.14 -17.98 6.75
C THR A 210 -6.29 -18.53 5.63
N GLY A 211 -6.59 -19.74 5.17
CA GLY A 211 -6.13 -20.22 3.88
C GLY A 211 -6.63 -19.34 2.73
N GLY A 212 -6.19 -19.62 1.51
CA GLY A 212 -6.50 -18.78 0.34
C GLY A 212 -6.37 -19.52 -0.98
N MET A 213 -6.87 -18.91 -2.03
CA MET A 213 -6.94 -19.52 -3.37
C MET A 213 -5.59 -19.59 -4.09
N PHE A 214 -4.62 -18.78 -3.68
CA PHE A 214 -3.28 -18.71 -4.30
C PHE A 214 -2.33 -19.80 -3.83
N THR A 215 -2.72 -20.61 -2.84
CA THR A 215 -1.92 -21.73 -2.30
C THR A 215 -2.80 -22.97 -2.24
N PRO A 216 -2.61 -23.95 -3.13
CA PRO A 216 -3.51 -25.10 -3.25
C PRO A 216 -3.69 -25.93 -1.96
N THR A 217 -2.66 -25.97 -1.12
CA THR A 217 -2.68 -26.70 0.17
C THR A 217 -3.37 -25.96 1.30
N ALA A 218 -3.63 -24.64 1.14
CA ALA A 218 -4.20 -23.80 2.18
C ALA A 218 -5.71 -23.60 1.97
N ASN A 219 -6.54 -24.28 2.80
CA ASN A 219 -7.99 -24.23 2.66
C ASN A 219 -8.57 -22.83 2.95
N PRO A 220 -9.18 -22.13 1.96
CA PRO A 220 -9.72 -20.79 2.14
C PRO A 220 -10.91 -20.71 3.11
N ARG A 221 -11.53 -21.83 3.45
CA ARG A 221 -12.68 -21.94 4.33
C ARG A 221 -12.33 -22.20 5.80
N LYS A 222 -11.02 -22.24 6.10
CA LYS A 222 -10.53 -22.55 7.47
C LYS A 222 -9.62 -21.42 7.97
N PRO A 223 -9.74 -21.01 9.24
CA PRO A 223 -8.75 -20.15 9.88
C PRO A 223 -7.41 -20.90 9.99
N GLN A 224 -6.32 -20.16 9.88
CA GLN A 224 -4.94 -20.63 10.10
C GLN A 224 -4.47 -20.32 11.52
N TYR A 225 -5.00 -19.27 12.12
CA TYR A 225 -4.60 -18.83 13.46
C TYR A 225 -5.77 -18.86 14.44
N SER A 226 -5.45 -19.14 15.69
CA SER A 226 -6.35 -18.94 16.83
C SER A 226 -6.48 -17.44 17.14
N VAL A 227 -7.51 -17.07 17.90
CA VAL A 227 -7.68 -15.71 18.41
C VAL A 227 -6.46 -15.26 19.22
N ASN A 228 -5.90 -16.13 20.05
CA ASN A 228 -4.72 -15.79 20.89
C ASN A 228 -3.49 -15.49 20.04
N ALA A 229 -3.20 -16.27 19.00
CA ALA A 229 -2.08 -15.99 18.10
C ALA A 229 -2.26 -14.67 17.35
N LEU A 230 -3.49 -14.34 16.94
CA LEU A 230 -3.81 -13.05 16.33
C LEU A 230 -3.67 -11.89 17.34
N LYS A 231 -4.14 -12.06 18.59
CA LYS A 231 -3.95 -11.08 19.67
C LYS A 231 -2.47 -10.82 19.95
N ALA A 232 -1.65 -11.88 19.96
CA ALA A 232 -0.20 -11.74 20.13
C ALA A 232 0.44 -10.86 19.04
N ALA A 233 -0.02 -10.97 17.80
CA ALA A 233 0.43 -10.10 16.71
C ALA A 233 -0.05 -8.66 16.87
N VAL A 234 -1.34 -8.46 17.22
CA VAL A 234 -1.95 -7.15 17.45
C VAL A 234 -1.22 -6.39 18.54
N GLU A 235 -1.05 -7.01 19.72
CA GLU A 235 -0.34 -6.42 20.86
C GLU A 235 1.07 -5.98 20.48
N GLU A 236 1.80 -6.82 19.75
CA GLU A 236 3.18 -6.54 19.39
C GLU A 236 3.29 -5.41 18.35
N ALA A 237 2.37 -5.36 17.38
CA ALA A 237 2.31 -4.31 16.36
C ALA A 237 1.87 -2.97 16.98
N HIS A 238 0.82 -2.99 17.80
CA HIS A 238 0.28 -1.79 18.47
C HIS A 238 1.25 -1.20 19.48
N ARG A 239 2.08 -2.01 20.13
CA ARG A 239 3.14 -1.53 21.03
C ARG A 239 4.06 -0.48 20.38
N VAL A 240 4.18 -0.49 19.06
CA VAL A 240 4.99 0.45 18.26
C VAL A 240 4.16 1.27 17.27
N ASN A 241 2.84 1.34 17.49
CA ASN A 241 1.89 2.10 16.66
C ASN A 241 1.91 1.70 15.17
N ILE A 242 2.09 0.42 14.87
CA ILE A 242 2.01 -0.11 13.51
C ILE A 242 0.68 -0.88 13.37
N PRO A 243 -0.16 -0.55 12.36
CA PRO A 243 -1.40 -1.27 12.13
C PRO A 243 -1.15 -2.68 11.60
N ILE A 244 -2.11 -3.58 11.89
CA ILE A 244 -2.12 -4.96 11.40
C ILE A 244 -3.27 -5.19 10.43
N VAL A 245 -2.99 -5.92 9.36
CA VAL A 245 -3.95 -6.25 8.31
C VAL A 245 -3.94 -7.74 8.03
N THR A 246 -5.13 -8.33 7.81
CA THR A 246 -5.25 -9.77 7.60
C THR A 246 -5.90 -10.13 6.27
N HIS A 247 -5.34 -11.16 5.60
CA HIS A 247 -6.06 -11.92 4.59
C HIS A 247 -7.08 -12.82 5.27
N THR A 248 -8.36 -12.65 4.94
CA THR A 248 -9.46 -13.31 5.66
C THR A 248 -10.56 -13.70 4.70
N LEU A 249 -10.79 -15.00 4.50
CA LEU A 249 -11.81 -15.52 3.59
C LEU A 249 -12.93 -16.27 4.29
N SER A 250 -12.65 -17.04 5.34
CA SER A 250 -13.66 -17.83 6.05
C SER A 250 -14.44 -16.99 7.06
N ALA A 251 -15.70 -17.33 7.29
CA ALA A 251 -16.55 -16.70 8.30
C ALA A 251 -15.93 -16.81 9.71
N GLN A 252 -15.44 -17.99 10.07
CA GLN A 252 -14.77 -18.16 11.36
C GLN A 252 -13.50 -17.32 11.45
N GLY A 253 -12.76 -17.18 10.35
CA GLY A 253 -11.59 -16.31 10.30
C GLY A 253 -11.95 -14.84 10.53
N VAL A 254 -13.07 -14.36 9.96
CA VAL A 254 -13.56 -12.99 10.20
C VAL A 254 -13.88 -12.78 11.69
N LYS A 255 -14.60 -13.72 12.31
CA LYS A 255 -14.90 -13.66 13.75
C LYS A 255 -13.63 -13.60 14.60
N ASN A 256 -12.66 -14.46 14.31
CA ASN A 256 -11.39 -14.52 15.03
C ASN A 256 -10.59 -13.20 14.95
N VAL A 257 -10.50 -12.60 13.75
CA VAL A 257 -9.71 -11.37 13.56
C VAL A 257 -10.39 -10.14 14.18
N VAL A 258 -11.72 -10.07 14.15
CA VAL A 258 -12.49 -9.01 14.83
C VAL A 258 -12.30 -9.12 16.35
N GLU A 259 -12.44 -10.32 16.91
CA GLU A 259 -12.23 -10.58 18.35
C GLU A 259 -10.79 -10.26 18.78
N ALA A 260 -9.82 -10.49 17.90
CA ALA A 260 -8.41 -10.19 18.19
C ALA A 260 -8.08 -8.69 18.12
N GLY A 261 -8.94 -7.84 17.55
CA GLY A 261 -8.72 -6.40 17.42
C GLY A 261 -7.81 -6.00 16.27
N VAL A 262 -7.84 -6.75 15.17
CA VAL A 262 -7.09 -6.44 13.92
C VAL A 262 -7.64 -5.16 13.29
N ASP A 263 -6.76 -4.26 12.81
CA ASP A 263 -7.16 -2.95 12.29
C ASP A 263 -7.82 -3.01 10.89
N HIS A 264 -7.34 -3.91 10.01
CA HIS A 264 -7.84 -4.00 8.65
C HIS A 264 -8.07 -5.45 8.22
N LEU A 265 -9.27 -5.73 7.71
CA LEU A 265 -9.62 -6.99 7.08
C LEU A 265 -9.60 -6.84 5.57
N ILE A 266 -8.98 -7.80 4.88
CA ILE A 266 -8.94 -7.84 3.42
C ILE A 266 -9.74 -9.03 2.93
N HIS A 267 -10.46 -8.82 1.84
CA HIS A 267 -11.37 -9.75 1.16
C HIS A 267 -12.67 -9.98 1.92
N SER A 268 -12.64 -10.36 3.20
CA SER A 268 -13.83 -10.60 4.06
C SER A 268 -14.94 -11.36 3.35
N ARG A 269 -14.59 -12.54 2.80
CA ARG A 269 -15.49 -13.29 1.90
C ARG A 269 -16.60 -14.07 2.62
N TRP A 270 -16.48 -14.29 3.92
CA TRP A 270 -17.45 -15.02 4.72
C TRP A 270 -17.75 -16.44 4.22
N TYR A 271 -16.75 -17.15 3.67
CA TYR A 271 -16.95 -18.52 3.22
C TYR A 271 -17.36 -19.42 4.39
N HIS A 272 -18.47 -20.14 4.20
CA HIS A 272 -18.87 -21.19 5.13
C HIS A 272 -17.81 -22.30 5.17
N SER A 273 -17.67 -22.98 6.31
CA SER A 273 -16.71 -24.07 6.48
C SER A 273 -17.01 -25.29 5.61
N ASP A 274 -18.28 -25.54 5.33
CA ASP A 274 -18.78 -26.56 4.41
C ASP A 274 -18.82 -25.97 2.99
N PRO A 275 -18.10 -26.57 2.00
CA PRO A 275 -18.07 -26.08 0.63
C PRO A 275 -19.39 -26.19 -0.13
N THR A 276 -20.34 -27.01 0.34
CA THR A 276 -21.66 -27.15 -0.25
C THR A 276 -22.58 -25.98 0.11
N GLN A 277 -22.21 -25.20 1.15
CA GLN A 277 -22.93 -24.00 1.58
C GLN A 277 -22.24 -22.75 1.04
N GLY A 278 -23.02 -21.68 0.87
CA GLY A 278 -22.55 -20.41 0.32
C GLY A 278 -21.72 -19.59 1.30
N LEU A 279 -22.22 -18.40 1.66
CA LEU A 279 -21.60 -17.48 2.60
C LEU A 279 -22.27 -17.61 3.97
N ASP A 280 -21.48 -17.55 5.03
CA ASP A 280 -21.93 -17.54 6.43
C ASP A 280 -21.74 -16.11 7.00
N TYR A 281 -22.50 -15.17 6.44
CA TYR A 281 -22.42 -13.75 6.81
C TYR A 281 -23.06 -13.50 8.18
N ASP A 282 -22.30 -12.87 9.07
CA ASP A 282 -22.75 -12.47 10.40
C ASP A 282 -22.83 -10.93 10.52
N PRO A 283 -24.08 -10.37 10.50
CA PRO A 283 -24.27 -8.93 10.58
C PRO A 283 -23.72 -8.30 11.87
N LEU A 284 -23.75 -8.99 13.00
CA LEU A 284 -23.27 -8.46 14.28
C LEU A 284 -21.74 -8.31 14.25
N THR A 285 -21.01 -9.32 13.79
CA THR A 285 -19.57 -9.22 13.60
C THR A 285 -19.21 -8.12 12.58
N CYS A 286 -20.00 -7.98 11.51
CA CYS A 286 -19.80 -6.90 10.54
C CYS A 286 -19.97 -5.52 11.17
N LEU A 287 -20.98 -5.31 11.99
CA LEU A 287 -21.21 -4.06 12.73
C LEU A 287 -20.06 -3.74 13.67
N LEU A 288 -19.54 -4.72 14.41
CA LEU A 288 -18.39 -4.54 15.31
C LEU A 288 -17.13 -4.05 14.57
N TYR A 289 -16.96 -4.46 13.32
CA TYR A 289 -15.84 -4.08 12.50
C TYR A 289 -16.03 -2.74 11.77
N THR A 290 -17.27 -2.43 11.35
CA THR A 290 -17.59 -1.25 10.52
C THR A 290 -18.12 -0.06 11.32
N SER A 291 -18.59 -0.27 12.55
CA SER A 291 -19.01 0.83 13.42
C SER A 291 -17.81 1.68 13.84
N PRO A 292 -17.95 3.01 13.93
CA PRO A 292 -16.97 3.82 14.62
C PRO A 292 -16.82 3.26 16.04
N SER A 293 -15.59 2.91 16.38
CA SER A 293 -15.29 2.20 17.63
C SER A 293 -15.75 3.00 18.83
N PRO A 294 -16.41 2.40 19.84
CA PRO A 294 -16.59 3.01 21.15
C PRO A 294 -15.27 3.07 21.96
N ARG A 295 -14.12 3.00 21.31
CA ARG A 295 -12.79 3.05 21.96
C ARG A 295 -12.16 4.43 21.96
N ASP A 296 -12.89 5.45 21.51
CA ASP A 296 -12.49 6.86 21.62
C ASP A 296 -13.09 7.50 22.87
#